data_fa0b4d36c6469baf17934f5010f8e6f1
#
_entry.id   fa0b4d36c6469baf17934f5010f8e6f1
#
_cell.length_a   1.000
_cell.length_b   1.000
_cell.length_c   1.000
_cell.angle_alpha   90.00
_cell.angle_beta   90.00
_cell.angle_gamma   90.00
#
_symmetry.space_group_name_H-M   'P 1'
#
loop_
_entity.id
_entity.type
_entity.pdbx_description
1 polymer ?
#
loop_
_entity_poly.entity_id
_entity_poly.type
_entity_poly.pdbx_seq_one_letter_code
_entity_poly.pdbx_strand_id
1 'polypeptide(L)'
;IESHAVKQGLGVVRDFIGHGVGTEFHSNLQIPHYHDRRATTPIEVATSFTIEPMLTLGAAESLMWDDGWTAVTVDNRRTAQFEHTLVMGEDGAEIMTVTDSGACAHDLVAASVA
;
A
#
# COMPACT_ATOMS: atom_id res chain seq x y z
N ILE A 1 3.29 7.32 5.20
CA ILE A 1 2.56 7.45 3.93
C ILE A 1 1.55 8.58 4.03
N GLU A 2 0.55 8.52 4.93
CA GLU A 2 -0.54 9.51 5.02
C GLU A 2 -0.04 10.95 5.14
N SER A 3 0.90 11.22 6.04
CA SER A 3 1.42 12.59 6.23
C SER A 3 2.12 13.16 5.00
N HIS A 4 2.71 12.31 4.16
CA HIS A 4 3.30 12.70 2.87
C HIS A 4 2.20 12.95 1.83
N ALA A 5 1.24 12.04 1.71
CA ALA A 5 0.13 12.16 0.76
C ALA A 5 -0.70 13.43 0.99
N VAL A 6 -1.06 13.71 2.24
CA VAL A 6 -1.83 14.91 2.63
C VAL A 6 -1.09 16.20 2.28
N LYS A 7 0.23 16.27 2.44
CA LYS A 7 1.03 17.44 2.01
C LYS A 7 0.99 17.68 0.50
N GLN A 8 0.70 16.63 -0.29
CA GLN A 8 0.53 16.71 -1.74
C GLN A 8 -0.95 16.92 -2.14
N GLY A 9 -1.85 17.12 -1.19
CA GLY A 9 -3.29 17.29 -1.45
C GLY A 9 -4.02 16.00 -1.81
N LEU A 10 -3.43 14.84 -1.42
CA LEU A 10 -4.00 13.52 -1.70
C LEU A 10 -4.65 12.94 -0.44
N GLY A 11 -5.79 12.24 -0.63
CA GLY A 11 -6.38 11.38 0.39
C GLY A 11 -5.73 10.00 0.40
N VAL A 12 -5.85 9.30 1.53
CA VAL A 12 -5.42 7.90 1.68
C VAL A 12 -6.63 7.07 2.05
N VAL A 13 -6.99 6.11 1.20
CA VAL A 13 -8.08 5.17 1.46
C VAL A 13 -7.72 4.32 2.68
N ARG A 14 -8.68 4.11 3.59
CA ARG A 14 -8.46 3.43 4.87
C ARG A 14 -9.07 2.05 4.95
N ASP A 15 -9.97 1.71 4.03
CA ASP A 15 -10.69 0.43 4.02
C ASP A 15 -9.78 -0.73 3.58
N PHE A 16 -8.68 -0.41 2.89
CA PHE A 16 -7.69 -1.38 2.41
C PHE A 16 -6.32 -1.04 2.95
N ILE A 17 -5.65 -2.03 3.51
CA ILE A 17 -4.36 -1.87 4.18
C ILE A 17 -3.40 -2.97 3.74
N GLY A 18 -2.12 -2.74 3.92
CA GLY A 18 -1.10 -3.78 3.77
C GLY A 18 -1.25 -4.88 4.83
N HIS A 19 -0.70 -6.02 4.56
CA HIS A 19 -0.84 -7.22 5.37
C HIS A 19 0.41 -8.10 5.30
N GLY A 20 0.54 -8.99 6.27
CA GLY A 20 1.52 -10.06 6.15
C GLY A 20 1.12 -11.03 5.03
N VAL A 21 2.09 -11.53 4.30
CA VAL A 21 1.90 -12.48 3.20
C VAL A 21 2.90 -13.63 3.35
N GLY A 22 2.50 -14.84 2.94
CA GLY A 22 3.34 -16.05 3.04
C GLY A 22 2.63 -17.23 2.42
N THR A 23 2.50 -18.33 3.17
CA THR A 23 1.71 -19.50 2.75
C THR A 23 0.24 -19.15 2.60
N GLU A 24 -0.23 -18.17 3.37
CA GLU A 24 -1.55 -17.57 3.21
C GLU A 24 -1.41 -16.20 2.53
N PHE A 25 -2.38 -15.87 1.68
CA PHE A 25 -2.37 -14.59 0.95
C PHE A 25 -2.48 -13.40 1.89
N HIS A 26 -3.35 -13.49 2.91
CA HIS A 26 -3.47 -12.50 3.98
C HIS A 26 -3.20 -13.16 5.33
N SER A 27 -2.18 -12.74 6.05
CA SER A 27 -1.98 -13.12 7.45
C SER A 27 -2.63 -12.09 8.39
N ASN A 28 -2.55 -12.35 9.72
CA ASN A 28 -3.11 -11.46 10.73
C ASN A 28 -2.33 -10.16 10.94
N LEU A 29 -1.15 -10.00 10.35
CA LEU A 29 -0.39 -8.76 10.42
C LEU A 29 -1.08 -7.68 9.58
N GLN A 30 -1.43 -6.56 10.21
CA GLN A 30 -2.07 -5.42 9.56
C GLN A 30 -1.10 -4.24 9.48
N ILE A 31 -0.98 -3.64 8.30
CA ILE A 31 -0.05 -2.53 8.01
C ILE A 31 -0.86 -1.35 7.45
N PRO A 32 -1.47 -0.51 8.31
CA PRO A 32 -2.17 0.68 7.88
C PRO A 32 -1.26 1.67 7.17
N HIS A 33 -1.74 2.30 6.09
CA HIS A 33 -1.04 3.35 5.37
C HIS A 33 -1.32 4.75 5.94
N TYR A 34 -2.14 4.82 6.97
CA TYR A 34 -2.53 6.00 7.75
C TYR A 34 -2.09 5.84 9.21
N HIS A 35 -2.12 6.93 9.97
CA HIS A 35 -1.77 6.88 11.38
C HIS A 35 -2.85 6.17 12.20
N ASP A 36 -2.53 5.01 12.75
CA ASP A 36 -3.36 4.28 13.72
C ASP A 36 -2.51 3.95 14.96
N ARG A 37 -2.91 4.51 16.11
CA ARG A 37 -2.22 4.27 17.39
C ARG A 37 -2.30 2.81 17.86
N ARG A 38 -3.21 2.01 17.28
CA ARG A 38 -3.39 0.59 17.60
C ARG A 38 -2.46 -0.32 16.80
N ALA A 39 -1.91 0.18 15.71
CA ALA A 39 -0.96 -0.57 14.88
C ALA A 39 0.42 -0.59 15.57
N THR A 40 0.55 -1.45 16.56
CA THR A 40 1.75 -1.57 17.41
C THR A 40 2.45 -2.93 17.26
N THR A 41 1.92 -3.82 16.41
CA THR A 41 2.55 -5.12 16.16
C THR A 41 3.91 -4.91 15.49
N PRO A 42 5.00 -5.40 16.07
CA PRO A 42 6.32 -5.31 15.44
C PRO A 42 6.36 -6.16 14.17
N ILE A 43 7.08 -5.69 13.16
CA ILE A 43 7.43 -6.49 11.99
C ILE A 43 8.79 -7.11 12.27
N GLU A 44 8.81 -8.40 12.56
CA GLU A 44 10.03 -9.11 12.94
C GLU A 44 10.86 -9.49 11.70
N VAL A 45 12.15 -9.76 11.89
CA VAL A 45 13.05 -10.28 10.85
C VAL A 45 12.47 -11.56 10.24
N ALA A 46 12.64 -11.70 8.93
CA ALA A 46 12.07 -12.76 8.08
C ALA A 46 10.54 -12.70 7.91
N THR A 47 9.87 -11.64 8.36
CA THR A 47 8.46 -11.41 8.03
C THR A 47 8.33 -10.85 6.63
N SER A 48 7.48 -11.46 5.79
CA SER A 48 7.06 -10.91 4.51
C SER A 48 5.70 -10.21 4.63
N PHE A 49 5.58 -9.06 3.99
CA PHE A 49 4.40 -8.19 4.11
C PHE A 49 4.24 -7.29 2.88
N THR A 50 3.04 -6.70 2.73
CA THR A 50 2.74 -5.76 1.65
C THR A 50 2.70 -4.31 2.14
N ILE A 51 3.07 -3.39 1.25
CA ILE A 51 2.76 -1.97 1.35
C ILE A 51 2.07 -1.58 0.05
N GLU A 52 0.81 -1.16 0.13
CA GLU A 52 -0.11 -1.04 -1.01
C GLU A 52 -1.03 0.18 -0.92
N PRO A 53 -0.51 1.39 -0.67
CA PRO A 53 -1.36 2.55 -0.45
C PRO A 53 -2.22 2.87 -1.66
N MET A 54 -3.51 3.13 -1.42
CA MET A 54 -4.44 3.70 -2.38
C MET A 54 -4.56 5.19 -2.14
N LEU A 55 -4.08 6.01 -3.07
CA LEU A 55 -4.10 7.47 -3.00
C LEU A 55 -5.19 8.02 -3.90
N THR A 56 -5.96 8.98 -3.39
CA THR A 56 -7.10 9.56 -4.11
C THR A 56 -6.96 11.08 -4.26
N LEU A 57 -7.52 11.61 -5.35
CA LEU A 57 -7.63 13.06 -5.59
C LEU A 57 -8.83 13.69 -4.87
N GLY A 58 -9.52 12.93 -4.03
CA GLY A 58 -10.72 13.39 -3.31
C GLY A 58 -10.94 12.67 -1.99
N ALA A 59 -12.15 12.17 -1.79
CA ALA A 59 -12.56 11.50 -0.57
C ALA A 59 -11.74 10.23 -0.31
N ALA A 60 -11.41 10.00 0.97
CA ALA A 60 -10.72 8.77 1.39
C ALA A 60 -11.69 7.59 1.60
N GLU A 61 -12.97 7.87 1.70
CA GLU A 61 -14.02 6.89 1.88
C GLU A 61 -14.32 6.16 0.56
N SER A 62 -14.59 4.87 0.65
CA SER A 62 -14.90 4.03 -0.50
C SER A 62 -16.29 3.40 -0.41
N LEU A 63 -16.80 2.96 -1.56
CA LEU A 63 -18.01 2.18 -1.72
C LEU A 63 -17.66 0.90 -2.46
N MET A 64 -18.14 -0.23 -1.94
CA MET A 64 -18.04 -1.52 -2.61
C MET A 64 -19.24 -1.73 -3.51
N TRP A 65 -19.02 -2.19 -4.75
CA TRP A 65 -20.08 -2.57 -5.66
C TRP A 65 -20.69 -3.93 -5.28
N ASP A 66 -21.86 -4.22 -5.87
CA ASP A 66 -22.59 -5.48 -5.63
C ASP A 66 -21.84 -6.74 -6.10
N ASP A 67 -20.79 -6.57 -6.92
CA ASP A 67 -19.90 -7.66 -7.33
C ASP A 67 -18.98 -8.14 -6.19
N GLY A 68 -18.97 -7.44 -5.05
CA GLY A 68 -18.16 -7.76 -3.88
C GLY A 68 -16.65 -7.59 -4.08
N TRP A 69 -16.25 -6.94 -5.17
CA TRP A 69 -14.84 -6.76 -5.53
C TRP A 69 -14.49 -5.31 -5.89
N THR A 70 -15.28 -4.68 -6.75
CA THR A 70 -14.98 -3.32 -7.23
C THR A 70 -15.24 -2.29 -6.13
N ALA A 71 -14.20 -1.55 -5.74
CA ALA A 71 -14.28 -0.42 -4.83
C ALA A 71 -14.06 0.89 -5.59
N VAL A 72 -14.89 1.89 -5.31
CA VAL A 72 -14.79 3.23 -5.87
C VAL A 72 -14.84 4.27 -4.76
N THR A 73 -14.23 5.44 -4.96
CA THR A 73 -14.37 6.54 -4.01
C THR A 73 -15.79 7.09 -4.00
N VAL A 74 -16.29 7.53 -2.85
CA VAL A 74 -17.66 8.06 -2.70
C VAL A 74 -17.93 9.28 -3.59
N ASP A 75 -16.90 10.02 -3.98
CA ASP A 75 -16.96 11.20 -4.84
C ASP A 75 -16.56 10.95 -6.30
N ASN A 76 -16.32 9.69 -6.68
CA ASN A 76 -15.88 9.26 -8.02
C ASN A 76 -14.57 9.92 -8.50
N ARG A 77 -13.72 10.40 -7.59
CA ARG A 77 -12.40 10.92 -7.93
C ARG A 77 -11.42 9.80 -8.23
N ARG A 78 -10.41 10.14 -9.05
CA ARG A 78 -9.38 9.17 -9.45
C ARG A 78 -8.57 8.69 -8.24
N THR A 79 -8.27 7.41 -8.26
CA THR A 79 -7.44 6.72 -7.26
C THR A 79 -6.32 5.99 -7.98
N ALA A 80 -5.16 5.92 -7.36
CA ALA A 80 -4.04 5.11 -7.83
C ALA A 80 -3.50 4.26 -6.69
N GLN A 81 -3.11 3.02 -6.99
CA GLN A 81 -2.45 2.11 -6.08
C GLN A 81 -1.14 1.62 -6.70
N PHE A 82 -0.12 1.53 -5.86
CA PHE A 82 1.11 0.78 -6.13
C PHE A 82 1.37 -0.13 -4.94
N GLU A 83 1.67 -1.37 -5.23
CA GLU A 83 1.92 -2.38 -4.22
C GLU A 83 3.33 -2.94 -4.34
N HIS A 84 3.96 -3.12 -3.19
CA HIS A 84 5.20 -3.88 -3.06
C HIS A 84 5.05 -4.96 -2.01
N THR A 85 5.60 -6.14 -2.31
CA THR A 85 5.91 -7.14 -1.30
C THR A 85 7.32 -6.88 -0.77
N LEU A 86 7.45 -6.88 0.54
CA LEU A 86 8.71 -6.65 1.23
C LEU A 86 9.03 -7.82 2.17
N VAL A 87 10.30 -7.99 2.46
CA VAL A 87 10.77 -8.89 3.53
C VAL A 87 11.59 -8.08 4.52
N MET A 88 11.32 -8.24 5.80
CA MET A 88 12.09 -7.60 6.86
C MET A 88 13.41 -8.33 7.05
N GLY A 89 14.52 -7.67 6.72
CA GLY A 89 15.87 -8.12 7.00
C GLY A 89 16.43 -7.59 8.33
N GLU A 90 17.64 -7.96 8.69
CA GLU A 90 18.32 -7.45 9.89
C GLU A 90 18.63 -5.94 9.80
N ASP A 91 18.97 -5.46 8.61
CA ASP A 91 19.33 -4.05 8.36
C ASP A 91 18.15 -3.19 7.86
N GLY A 92 16.97 -3.78 7.67
CA GLY A 92 15.77 -3.10 7.19
C GLY A 92 14.96 -3.94 6.20
N ALA A 93 13.92 -3.33 5.64
CA ALA A 93 13.04 -4.02 4.70
C ALA A 93 13.60 -3.99 3.27
N GLU A 94 13.54 -5.13 2.59
CA GLU A 94 13.90 -5.29 1.18
C GLU A 94 12.66 -5.43 0.32
N ILE A 95 12.62 -4.75 -0.84
CA ILE A 95 11.53 -4.85 -1.81
C ILE A 95 11.77 -6.10 -2.66
N MET A 96 10.80 -7.01 -2.67
CA MET A 96 10.87 -8.27 -3.44
C MET A 96 10.26 -8.14 -4.84
N THR A 97 9.39 -7.16 -5.07
CA THR A 97 8.70 -6.91 -6.35
C THR A 97 9.52 -5.99 -7.24
N VAL A 98 10.70 -6.45 -7.60
CA VAL A 98 11.63 -5.79 -8.53
C VAL A 98 11.89 -6.69 -9.75
N THR A 99 12.31 -6.09 -10.86
CA THR A 99 12.76 -6.83 -12.06
C THR A 99 14.13 -7.45 -11.82
N ASP A 100 14.59 -8.31 -12.73
CA ASP A 100 15.94 -8.87 -12.71
C ASP A 100 17.04 -7.81 -12.75
N SER A 101 16.74 -6.61 -13.28
CA SER A 101 17.66 -5.46 -13.27
C SER A 101 17.59 -4.64 -11.98
N GLY A 102 16.75 -5.02 -11.02
CA GLY A 102 16.55 -4.30 -9.77
C GLY A 102 15.60 -3.11 -9.85
N ALA A 103 14.97 -2.85 -11.01
CA ALA A 103 14.01 -1.77 -11.16
C ALA A 103 12.63 -2.18 -10.61
N CYS A 104 11.89 -1.23 -10.07
CA CYS A 104 10.51 -1.41 -9.62
C CYS A 104 9.55 -0.44 -10.32
N ALA A 105 8.26 -0.57 -10.04
CA ALA A 105 7.22 0.18 -10.76
C ALA A 105 7.45 1.70 -10.76
N HIS A 106 7.89 2.28 -9.65
CA HIS A 106 8.12 3.73 -9.57
C HIS A 106 9.28 4.21 -10.46
N ASP A 107 10.33 3.39 -10.65
CA ASP A 107 11.44 3.72 -11.56
C ASP A 107 10.95 3.77 -13.01
N LEU A 108 10.09 2.81 -13.39
CA LEU A 108 9.51 2.72 -14.73
C LEU A 108 8.58 3.90 -15.04
N VAL A 109 7.77 4.31 -14.06
CA VAL A 109 6.88 5.49 -14.19
C VAL A 109 7.70 6.76 -14.27
N ALA A 110 8.69 6.96 -13.39
CA ALA A 110 9.55 8.13 -13.41
C ALA A 110 10.28 8.29 -14.75
N ALA A 111 10.78 7.20 -15.33
CA ALA A 111 11.42 7.20 -16.64
C ALA A 111 10.46 7.53 -17.80
N SER A 112 9.16 7.30 -17.65
CA SER A 112 8.15 7.56 -18.69
C SER A 112 7.66 9.01 -18.73
N VAL A 113 7.91 9.81 -17.68
CA VAL A 113 7.48 11.21 -17.54
C VAL A 113 8.63 12.21 -17.69
N ALA A 114 9.86 11.73 -17.86
CA ALA A 114 11.07 12.53 -18.08
C ALA A 114 11.32 12.76 -19.56
#